data_2e617dbe06220aabaa500d30735e7071
#
_entry.id   2e617dbe06220aabaa500d30735e7071
#
_cell.length_a   1.000
_cell.length_b   1.000
_cell.length_c   1.000
_cell.angle_alpha   90.00
_cell.angle_beta   90.00
_cell.angle_gamma   90.00
#
_symmetry.space_group_name_H-M   'P 1'
#
loop_
_entity.id
_entity.type
_entity.pdbx_description
1 polymer ?
#
loop_
_entity_poly.entity_id
_entity_poly.type
_entity_poly.pdbx_seq_one_letter_code
_entity_poly.pdbx_strand_id
1 'polypeptide(L)'
;DVERSRGLGDVYKRQIINLAYEPSKYHYFKVYEPKERQIMALPFYDRVVQHAINNVLEPIFDKRFISQSYACRKGKGMHAASDTLKEWLYEWNKYHPDQPLYAIKADIHHYFQSIDHAVLKTEIRKVIKDAGVLALLDRIIDHNGNMPDGVGIPVGNLTSQLFANIYLDALDQFIKHELGVEAYIRYMDDFVILSPDKEQLRNWLARIEQFLREELKLEFNPKTTILAAKNGIDFVGYKHRATHRKVRKDSIKRIKRTIKKCESGKITKEQLQKSIQSWTGHAGHADSYNLRKKIETLAEAAIEKAA
;
A
#
# COMPACT_ATOMS: atom_id res chain seq x y z
N ASP A 1 24.25 -3.12 -28.71
CA ASP A 1 23.37 -2.74 -27.58
C ASP A 1 23.99 -2.90 -26.20
N VAL A 2 24.86 -3.91 -25.97
CA VAL A 2 25.55 -4.13 -24.68
C VAL A 2 26.58 -3.05 -24.39
N GLU A 3 27.34 -2.57 -25.37
CA GLU A 3 28.33 -1.48 -25.20
C GLU A 3 27.65 -0.14 -24.94
N ARG A 4 26.53 0.16 -25.60
CA ARG A 4 25.69 1.35 -25.28
C ARG A 4 25.14 1.30 -23.88
N SER A 5 24.71 0.13 -23.43
CA SER A 5 24.19 -0.07 -22.08
C SER A 5 25.26 0.11 -21.00
N ARG A 6 26.51 -0.37 -21.24
CA ARG A 6 27.64 -0.16 -20.34
C ARG A 6 28.04 1.31 -20.27
N GLY A 7 28.12 2.01 -21.40
CA GLY A 7 28.47 3.43 -21.45
C GLY A 7 27.49 4.33 -20.71
N LEU A 8 26.19 4.05 -20.84
CA LEU A 8 25.13 4.78 -20.10
C LEU A 8 25.18 4.52 -18.61
N GLY A 9 25.38 3.27 -18.18
CA GLY A 9 25.56 2.94 -16.76
C GLY A 9 26.73 3.71 -16.12
N ASP A 10 27.86 3.84 -16.83
CA ASP A 10 29.00 4.59 -16.36
C ASP A 10 28.74 6.10 -16.28
N VAL A 11 27.94 6.67 -17.19
CA VAL A 11 27.53 8.08 -17.12
C VAL A 11 26.72 8.35 -15.85
N TYR A 12 25.66 7.56 -15.57
CA TYR A 12 24.87 7.73 -14.36
C TYR A 12 25.66 7.49 -13.08
N LYS A 13 26.54 6.47 -13.08
CA LYS A 13 27.47 6.25 -11.96
C LYS A 13 28.36 7.47 -11.69
N ARG A 14 28.92 8.09 -12.70
CA ARG A 14 29.72 9.33 -12.57
C ARG A 14 28.86 10.49 -12.07
N GLN A 15 27.65 10.65 -12.58
CA GLN A 15 26.73 11.69 -12.11
C GLN A 15 26.38 11.52 -10.62
N ILE A 16 26.14 10.29 -10.16
CA ILE A 16 25.85 10.01 -8.74
C ILE A 16 27.09 10.31 -7.88
N ILE A 17 28.28 9.82 -8.28
CA ILE A 17 29.53 10.03 -7.55
C ILE A 17 29.86 11.54 -7.46
N ASN A 18 29.64 12.28 -8.52
CA ASN A 18 29.92 13.72 -8.59
C ASN A 18 28.79 14.59 -8.06
N LEU A 19 27.75 13.97 -7.46
CA LEU A 19 26.53 14.65 -6.98
C LEU A 19 25.85 15.52 -8.06
N ALA A 20 25.96 15.13 -9.33
CA ALA A 20 25.42 15.84 -10.49
C ALA A 20 24.20 15.12 -11.11
N TYR A 21 23.72 14.05 -10.48
CA TYR A 21 22.52 13.33 -10.96
C TYR A 21 21.28 14.20 -10.80
N GLU A 22 20.55 14.38 -11.91
CA GLU A 22 19.25 15.02 -11.95
C GLU A 22 18.25 14.05 -12.58
N PRO A 23 17.10 13.76 -11.93
CA PRO A 23 16.08 12.91 -12.51
C PRO A 23 15.50 13.50 -13.79
N SER A 24 15.22 12.65 -14.77
CA SER A 24 14.62 13.06 -16.05
C SER A 24 13.15 13.44 -15.89
N LYS A 25 12.59 14.10 -16.90
CA LYS A 25 11.16 14.47 -16.94
C LYS A 25 10.26 13.23 -16.87
N TYR A 26 9.14 13.34 -16.14
CA TYR A 26 8.13 12.29 -16.05
C TYR A 26 7.34 12.13 -17.34
N HIS A 27 7.02 10.88 -17.65
CA HIS A 27 5.95 10.52 -18.56
C HIS A 27 4.66 10.28 -17.78
N TYR A 28 3.59 10.97 -18.17
CA TYR A 28 2.30 10.93 -17.47
C TYR A 28 1.30 10.06 -18.22
N PHE A 29 0.65 9.13 -17.51
CA PHE A 29 -0.47 8.38 -18.06
C PHE A 29 -1.47 8.02 -16.95
N LYS A 30 -2.71 7.71 -17.36
CA LYS A 30 -3.77 7.34 -16.43
C LYS A 30 -3.99 5.84 -16.44
N VAL A 31 -4.19 5.28 -15.25
CA VAL A 31 -4.67 3.92 -15.02
C VAL A 31 -6.06 3.99 -14.39
N TYR A 32 -7.00 3.21 -14.90
CA TYR A 32 -8.42 3.32 -14.53
C TYR A 32 -8.91 2.21 -13.58
N GLU A 33 -8.10 1.18 -13.34
CA GLU A 33 -8.49 0.07 -12.47
C GLU A 33 -7.50 -0.07 -11.30
N PRO A 34 -7.99 -0.26 -10.06
CA PRO A 34 -9.40 -0.29 -9.60
C PRO A 34 -10.04 1.10 -9.47
N LYS A 35 -9.26 2.17 -9.52
CA LYS A 35 -9.64 3.59 -9.50
C LYS A 35 -8.77 4.35 -10.50
N GLU A 36 -9.27 5.47 -11.01
CA GLU A 36 -8.45 6.37 -11.80
C GLU A 36 -7.27 6.88 -10.97
N ARG A 37 -6.06 6.72 -11.51
CA ARG A 37 -4.83 7.24 -10.92
C ARG A 37 -3.95 7.79 -12.03
N GLN A 38 -3.41 8.97 -11.82
CA GLN A 38 -2.33 9.49 -12.64
C GLN A 38 -1.02 8.84 -12.21
N ILE A 39 -0.34 8.19 -13.15
CA ILE A 39 0.97 7.59 -12.93
C ILE A 39 2.02 8.52 -13.52
N MET A 40 3.10 8.73 -12.77
CA MET A 40 4.28 9.48 -13.16
C MET A 40 5.43 8.49 -13.31
N ALA A 41 5.78 8.14 -14.54
CA ALA A 41 6.83 7.18 -14.82
C ALA A 41 8.11 7.87 -15.29
N LEU A 42 9.21 7.53 -14.65
CA LEU A 42 10.54 7.93 -15.13
C LEU A 42 11.01 7.03 -16.28
N PRO A 43 11.91 7.53 -17.14
CA PRO A 43 12.64 6.71 -18.11
C PRO A 43 13.34 5.50 -17.48
N PHE A 44 13.67 4.52 -18.27
CA PHE A 44 14.24 3.25 -17.79
C PHE A 44 15.51 3.47 -16.94
N TYR A 45 16.37 4.37 -17.36
CA TYR A 45 17.66 4.62 -16.67
C TYR A 45 17.46 5.19 -15.27
N ASP A 46 16.57 6.14 -15.09
CA ASP A 46 16.26 6.68 -13.76
C ASP A 46 15.67 5.61 -12.85
N ARG A 47 14.89 4.67 -13.42
CA ARG A 47 14.40 3.53 -12.65
C ARG A 47 15.53 2.62 -12.17
N VAL A 48 16.60 2.44 -12.98
CA VAL A 48 17.79 1.70 -12.55
C VAL A 48 18.50 2.42 -11.39
N VAL A 49 18.62 3.75 -11.46
CA VAL A 49 19.16 4.56 -10.34
C VAL A 49 18.30 4.39 -9.08
N GLN A 50 16.99 4.50 -9.21
CA GLN A 50 16.07 4.31 -8.06
C GLN A 50 16.16 2.89 -7.48
N HIS A 51 16.33 1.86 -8.32
CA HIS A 51 16.55 0.49 -7.84
C HIS A 51 17.88 0.37 -7.07
N ALA A 52 18.96 0.98 -7.58
CA ALA A 52 20.25 0.96 -6.89
C ALA A 52 20.16 1.63 -5.51
N ILE A 53 19.52 2.79 -5.43
CA ILE A 53 19.28 3.50 -4.16
C ILE A 53 18.42 2.64 -3.21
N ASN A 54 17.32 2.09 -3.70
CA ASN A 54 16.41 1.30 -2.89
C ASN A 54 17.07 0.05 -2.34
N ASN A 55 17.92 -0.63 -3.13
CA ASN A 55 18.66 -1.82 -2.68
C ASN A 55 19.59 -1.52 -1.48
N VAL A 56 20.08 -0.29 -1.36
CA VAL A 56 20.92 0.14 -0.23
C VAL A 56 20.08 0.61 0.95
N LEU A 57 19.04 1.39 0.70
CA LEU A 57 18.24 2.01 1.76
C LEU A 57 17.23 1.05 2.40
N GLU A 58 16.56 0.20 1.60
CA GLU A 58 15.52 -0.71 2.09
C GLU A 58 16.01 -1.57 3.27
N PRO A 59 17.17 -2.25 3.23
CA PRO A 59 17.64 -3.05 4.36
C PRO A 59 17.95 -2.24 5.63
N ILE A 60 18.30 -0.95 5.47
CA ILE A 60 18.60 -0.05 6.59
C ILE A 60 17.30 0.33 7.31
N PHE A 61 16.29 0.78 6.55
CA PHE A 61 15.01 1.20 7.11
C PHE A 61 14.13 0.04 7.54
N ASP A 62 14.15 -1.09 6.81
CA ASP A 62 13.33 -2.27 7.12
C ASP A 62 13.56 -2.82 8.53
N LYS A 63 14.80 -2.71 9.04
CA LYS A 63 15.16 -3.10 10.42
C LYS A 63 14.50 -2.24 11.50
N ARG A 64 14.06 -1.03 11.15
CA ARG A 64 13.42 -0.08 12.06
C ARG A 64 11.91 -0.20 12.06
N PHE A 65 11.34 -0.58 10.93
CA PHE A 65 9.91 -0.71 10.79
C PHE A 65 9.34 -1.77 11.74
N ILE A 66 8.21 -1.44 12.35
CA ILE A 66 7.50 -2.41 13.18
C ILE A 66 7.15 -3.68 12.38
N SER A 67 7.03 -4.80 13.08
CA SER A 67 6.70 -6.09 12.45
C SER A 67 5.32 -6.08 11.77
N GLN A 68 4.38 -5.27 12.25
CA GLN A 68 3.01 -5.16 11.76
C GLN A 68 2.81 -4.14 10.62
N SER A 69 3.87 -3.58 10.04
CA SER A 69 3.84 -2.84 8.78
C SER A 69 4.11 -3.81 7.61
N TYR A 70 3.19 -3.92 6.66
CA TYR A 70 3.18 -5.02 5.68
C TYR A 70 3.38 -4.60 4.22
N ALA A 71 3.14 -3.35 3.86
CA ALA A 71 3.20 -2.92 2.46
C ALA A 71 4.64 -2.77 1.96
N CYS A 72 4.91 -3.22 0.74
CA CYS A 72 6.18 -3.03 0.04
C CYS A 72 7.42 -3.51 0.82
N ARG A 73 7.30 -4.61 1.55
CA ARG A 73 8.38 -5.25 2.32
C ARG A 73 8.54 -6.72 1.95
N LYS A 74 9.78 -7.24 1.89
CA LYS A 74 10.07 -8.66 1.61
C LYS A 74 9.48 -9.58 2.67
N GLY A 75 8.86 -10.67 2.25
CA GLY A 75 8.22 -11.63 3.15
C GLY A 75 6.93 -11.13 3.83
N LYS A 76 6.46 -9.94 3.47
CA LYS A 76 5.23 -9.30 3.94
C LYS A 76 4.18 -9.29 2.81
N GLY A 77 3.33 -8.32 2.76
CA GLY A 77 2.34 -8.14 1.69
C GLY A 77 0.91 -8.30 2.19
N MET A 78 -0.05 -8.15 1.26
CA MET A 78 -1.48 -8.10 1.60
C MET A 78 -2.00 -9.40 2.24
N HIS A 79 -1.49 -10.55 1.82
CA HIS A 79 -1.96 -11.83 2.35
C HIS A 79 -1.47 -12.03 3.79
N ALA A 80 -0.19 -11.76 4.06
CA ALA A 80 0.35 -11.83 5.41
C ALA A 80 -0.36 -10.85 6.37
N ALA A 81 -0.62 -9.61 5.94
CA ALA A 81 -1.41 -8.64 6.71
C ALA A 81 -2.83 -9.16 6.99
N SER A 82 -3.47 -9.75 5.97
CA SER A 82 -4.81 -10.32 6.09
C SER A 82 -4.84 -11.53 7.04
N ASP A 83 -3.80 -12.37 7.01
CA ASP A 83 -3.72 -13.56 7.87
C ASP A 83 -3.49 -13.15 9.33
N THR A 84 -2.62 -12.19 9.60
CA THR A 84 -2.41 -11.63 10.94
C THR A 84 -3.72 -11.05 11.53
N LEU A 85 -4.47 -10.25 10.76
CA LEU A 85 -5.74 -9.72 11.26
C LEU A 85 -6.76 -10.83 11.50
N LYS A 86 -6.82 -11.85 10.63
CA LYS A 86 -7.70 -13.02 10.80
C LYS A 86 -7.36 -13.79 12.09
N GLU A 87 -6.08 -14.01 12.34
CA GLU A 87 -5.57 -14.71 13.55
C GLU A 87 -5.98 -13.95 14.81
N TRP A 88 -5.72 -12.64 14.90
CA TRP A 88 -6.12 -11.83 16.05
C TRP A 88 -7.62 -11.86 16.33
N LEU A 89 -8.45 -11.78 15.29
CA LEU A 89 -9.91 -11.86 15.43
C LEU A 89 -10.36 -13.26 15.88
N TYR A 90 -9.73 -14.31 15.39
CA TYR A 90 -10.02 -15.69 15.78
C TYR A 90 -9.63 -15.95 17.23
N GLU A 91 -8.41 -15.58 17.64
CA GLU A 91 -7.92 -15.73 19.00
C GLU A 91 -8.77 -14.96 20.00
N TRP A 92 -9.10 -13.69 19.68
CA TRP A 92 -9.98 -12.93 20.54
C TRP A 92 -11.32 -13.66 20.75
N ASN A 93 -11.98 -14.08 19.69
CA ASN A 93 -13.27 -14.76 19.77
C ASN A 93 -13.19 -16.12 20.51
N LYS A 94 -12.05 -16.79 20.42
CA LYS A 94 -11.81 -18.08 21.11
C LYS A 94 -11.66 -17.88 22.61
N TYR A 95 -10.92 -16.87 23.04
CA TYR A 95 -10.59 -16.67 24.46
C TYR A 95 -11.54 -15.70 25.17
N HIS A 96 -12.28 -14.90 24.43
CA HIS A 96 -13.20 -13.88 24.95
C HIS A 96 -14.55 -13.91 24.21
N PRO A 97 -15.29 -15.06 24.16
CA PRO A 97 -16.47 -15.24 23.31
C PRO A 97 -17.59 -14.26 23.63
N ASP A 98 -17.73 -13.85 24.89
CA ASP A 98 -18.80 -12.97 25.38
C ASP A 98 -18.38 -11.49 25.44
N GLN A 99 -17.14 -11.18 25.12
CA GLN A 99 -16.65 -9.79 25.16
C GLN A 99 -16.70 -9.16 23.76
N PRO A 100 -17.21 -7.94 23.65
CA PRO A 100 -17.18 -7.22 22.38
C PRO A 100 -15.77 -6.84 22.00
N LEU A 101 -15.46 -6.91 20.72
CA LEU A 101 -14.24 -6.35 20.14
C LEU A 101 -14.61 -5.23 19.16
N TYR A 102 -13.91 -4.12 19.24
CA TYR A 102 -14.07 -2.99 18.34
C TYR A 102 -12.78 -2.76 17.55
N ALA A 103 -12.92 -2.07 16.43
CA ALA A 103 -11.80 -1.72 15.58
C ALA A 103 -11.86 -0.25 15.17
N ILE A 104 -10.73 0.45 15.23
CA ILE A 104 -10.50 1.61 14.37
C ILE A 104 -10.15 1.05 12.99
N LYS A 105 -10.87 1.49 11.96
CA LYS A 105 -10.50 1.33 10.56
C LYS A 105 -10.19 2.71 10.02
N ALA A 106 -8.91 2.95 9.75
CA ALA A 106 -8.42 4.26 9.34
C ALA A 106 -7.69 4.18 8.00
N ASP A 107 -7.74 5.29 7.28
CA ASP A 107 -7.11 5.50 5.99
C ASP A 107 -6.67 6.98 5.92
N ILE A 108 -5.55 7.29 5.30
CA ILE A 108 -5.04 8.66 5.19
C ILE A 108 -5.54 9.29 3.89
N HIS A 109 -5.98 10.54 3.98
CA HIS A 109 -6.51 11.27 2.84
C HIS A 109 -5.39 11.63 1.87
N HIS A 110 -5.53 11.24 0.59
CA HIS A 110 -4.59 11.55 -0.50
C HIS A 110 -3.11 11.35 -0.14
N TYR A 111 -2.78 10.26 0.55
CA TYR A 111 -1.51 10.05 1.25
C TYR A 111 -0.27 10.45 0.42
N PHE A 112 -0.07 9.86 -0.76
CA PHE A 112 1.11 10.15 -1.60
C PHE A 112 1.20 11.63 -2.02
N GLN A 113 0.07 12.27 -2.23
CA GLN A 113 0.00 13.69 -2.62
C GLN A 113 0.18 14.64 -1.43
N SER A 114 0.03 14.13 -0.20
CA SER A 114 0.08 14.93 1.03
C SER A 114 1.40 14.81 1.79
N ILE A 115 2.34 13.99 1.35
CA ILE A 115 3.65 13.83 1.98
C ILE A 115 4.42 15.16 1.90
N ASP A 116 4.71 15.77 3.07
CA ASP A 116 5.53 16.98 3.18
C ASP A 116 7.01 16.63 3.05
N HIS A 117 7.72 17.28 2.13
CA HIS A 117 9.12 16.99 1.85
C HIS A 117 10.03 17.30 3.03
N ALA A 118 9.76 18.37 3.79
CA ALA A 118 10.59 18.74 4.94
C ALA A 118 10.49 17.69 6.05
N VAL A 119 9.28 17.19 6.32
CA VAL A 119 9.05 16.10 7.27
C VAL A 119 9.76 14.82 6.78
N LEU A 120 9.54 14.42 5.52
CA LEU A 120 10.19 13.22 4.95
C LEU A 120 11.72 13.29 5.05
N LYS A 121 12.31 14.41 4.65
CA LYS A 121 13.73 14.64 4.73
C LYS A 121 14.24 14.57 6.17
N THR A 122 13.46 15.08 7.13
CA THR A 122 13.78 15.01 8.57
C THR A 122 13.80 13.54 9.03
N GLU A 123 12.79 12.73 8.68
CA GLU A 123 12.75 11.32 9.04
C GLU A 123 13.93 10.53 8.45
N ILE A 124 14.28 10.79 7.19
CA ILE A 124 15.45 10.18 6.55
C ILE A 124 16.74 10.55 7.27
N ARG A 125 16.91 11.82 7.65
CA ARG A 125 18.11 12.34 8.35
C ARG A 125 18.29 11.79 9.78
N LYS A 126 17.25 11.25 10.39
CA LYS A 126 17.38 10.51 11.66
C LYS A 126 18.28 9.27 11.50
N VAL A 127 18.29 8.67 10.31
CA VAL A 127 18.98 7.40 10.01
C VAL A 127 20.21 7.59 9.15
N ILE A 128 20.09 8.29 8.04
CA ILE A 128 21.16 8.52 7.07
C ILE A 128 21.92 9.78 7.48
N LYS A 129 23.26 9.67 7.53
CA LYS A 129 24.16 10.78 7.93
C LYS A 129 25.12 11.21 6.82
N ASP A 130 25.31 10.40 5.78
CA ASP A 130 26.16 10.73 4.66
C ASP A 130 25.58 11.90 3.85
N ALA A 131 26.36 12.98 3.75
CA ALA A 131 25.93 14.21 3.10
C ALA A 131 25.67 14.04 1.59
N GLY A 132 26.46 13.19 0.93
CA GLY A 132 26.30 12.91 -0.50
C GLY A 132 25.02 12.13 -0.79
N VAL A 133 24.74 11.11 0.02
CA VAL A 133 23.49 10.34 -0.06
C VAL A 133 22.29 11.25 0.24
N LEU A 134 22.35 12.09 1.26
CA LEU A 134 21.29 13.04 1.59
C LEU A 134 21.01 14.02 0.46
N ALA A 135 22.06 14.59 -0.17
CA ALA A 135 21.91 15.50 -1.30
C ALA A 135 21.23 14.80 -2.51
N LEU A 136 21.56 13.52 -2.77
CA LEU A 136 20.93 12.72 -3.81
C LEU A 136 19.45 12.47 -3.51
N LEU A 137 19.14 12.09 -2.27
CA LEU A 137 17.76 11.83 -1.84
C LEU A 137 16.89 13.08 -1.87
N ASP A 138 17.46 14.23 -1.46
CA ASP A 138 16.76 15.52 -1.52
C ASP A 138 16.33 15.86 -2.95
N ARG A 139 17.22 15.68 -3.94
CA ARG A 139 16.87 15.89 -5.35
C ARG A 139 15.79 14.97 -5.85
N ILE A 140 15.82 13.70 -5.44
CA ILE A 140 14.79 12.73 -5.84
C ILE A 140 13.44 13.06 -5.20
N ILE A 141 13.43 13.51 -3.94
CA ILE A 141 12.22 13.92 -3.23
C ILE A 141 11.64 15.19 -3.85
N ASP A 142 12.49 16.20 -4.12
CA ASP A 142 12.06 17.48 -4.68
C ASP A 142 11.61 17.35 -6.15
N HIS A 143 12.06 16.30 -6.84
CA HIS A 143 11.58 15.99 -8.19
C HIS A 143 10.21 15.32 -8.16
N ASN A 144 9.18 16.10 -7.82
CA ASN A 144 7.79 15.63 -7.60
C ASN A 144 6.85 15.83 -8.81
N GLY A 145 7.41 16.16 -9.99
CA GLY A 145 6.65 16.30 -11.23
C GLY A 145 5.83 17.59 -11.29
N ASN A 146 4.52 17.45 -11.44
CA ASN A 146 3.56 18.56 -11.52
C ASN A 146 2.79 18.81 -10.22
N MET A 147 3.25 18.22 -9.10
CA MET A 147 2.68 18.49 -7.79
C MET A 147 3.20 19.82 -7.22
N PRO A 148 2.52 20.39 -6.20
CA PRO A 148 3.00 21.62 -5.56
C PRO A 148 4.40 21.47 -4.98
N ASP A 149 5.18 22.54 -4.96
CA ASP A 149 6.52 22.53 -4.40
C ASP A 149 6.51 22.11 -2.92
N GLY A 150 7.43 21.24 -2.57
CA GLY A 150 7.61 20.78 -1.19
C GLY A 150 6.57 19.78 -0.68
N VAL A 151 5.63 19.35 -1.53
CA VAL A 151 4.57 18.41 -1.12
C VAL A 151 4.31 17.37 -2.21
N GLY A 152 4.12 16.12 -1.78
CA GLY A 152 3.75 15.00 -2.63
C GLY A 152 4.93 14.24 -3.22
N ILE A 153 4.75 12.94 -3.35
CA ILE A 153 5.71 12.03 -4.01
C ILE A 153 5.03 11.27 -5.15
N PRO A 154 5.72 11.03 -6.26
CA PRO A 154 5.15 10.46 -7.47
C PRO A 154 4.66 9.03 -7.28
N VAL A 155 3.43 8.74 -7.71
CA VAL A 155 2.93 7.36 -7.83
C VAL A 155 3.49 6.76 -9.11
N GLY A 156 4.36 5.74 -8.95
CA GLY A 156 5.03 5.06 -10.06
C GLY A 156 6.54 4.88 -9.85
N ASN A 157 7.14 5.63 -8.93
CA ASN A 157 8.54 5.48 -8.56
C ASN A 157 8.72 4.41 -7.48
N LEU A 158 9.79 3.63 -7.60
CA LEU A 158 10.12 2.61 -6.59
C LEU A 158 10.49 3.25 -5.25
N THR A 159 11.30 4.32 -5.28
CA THR A 159 11.70 5.05 -4.06
C THR A 159 10.50 5.64 -3.32
N SER A 160 9.42 6.03 -4.02
CA SER A 160 8.22 6.57 -3.38
C SER A 160 7.55 5.57 -2.43
N GLN A 161 7.64 4.27 -2.71
CA GLN A 161 7.09 3.24 -1.82
C GLN A 161 7.88 3.14 -0.51
N LEU A 162 9.21 3.21 -0.60
CA LEU A 162 10.07 3.23 0.57
C LEU A 162 9.88 4.53 1.37
N PHE A 163 9.84 5.67 0.71
CA PHE A 163 9.62 6.98 1.34
C PHE A 163 8.28 7.05 2.06
N ALA A 164 7.22 6.50 1.47
CA ALA A 164 5.92 6.39 2.11
C ALA A 164 5.98 5.54 3.39
N ASN A 165 6.72 4.44 3.40
CA ASN A 165 6.90 3.65 4.63
C ASN A 165 7.76 4.38 5.68
N ILE A 166 8.83 5.08 5.27
CA ILE A 166 9.67 5.89 6.17
C ILE A 166 8.84 7.00 6.83
N TYR A 167 8.00 7.67 6.07
CA TYR A 167 7.16 8.74 6.57
C TYR A 167 6.18 8.27 7.65
N LEU A 168 5.50 7.15 7.43
CA LEU A 168 4.57 6.59 8.41
C LEU A 168 5.23 5.72 9.49
N ASP A 169 6.54 5.46 9.42
CA ASP A 169 7.25 4.83 10.54
C ASP A 169 7.14 5.69 11.81
N ALA A 170 7.17 7.02 11.68
CA ALA A 170 6.95 7.91 12.82
C ALA A 170 5.57 7.68 13.48
N LEU A 171 4.51 7.48 12.69
CA LEU A 171 3.20 7.12 13.20
C LEU A 171 3.19 5.73 13.84
N ASP A 172 3.87 4.76 13.22
CA ASP A 172 3.97 3.40 13.75
C ASP A 172 4.65 3.38 15.13
N GLN A 173 5.74 4.14 15.28
CA GLN A 173 6.47 4.28 16.56
C GLN A 173 5.59 4.97 17.62
N PHE A 174 4.90 6.05 17.26
CA PHE A 174 3.96 6.72 18.15
C PHE A 174 2.86 5.79 18.66
N ILE A 175 2.19 5.05 17.74
CA ILE A 175 1.12 4.13 18.10
C ILE A 175 1.63 2.97 18.98
N LYS A 176 2.79 2.40 18.65
CA LYS A 176 3.33 1.25 19.39
C LYS A 176 3.94 1.62 20.72
N HIS A 177 4.69 2.71 20.79
CA HIS A 177 5.52 3.01 21.96
C HIS A 177 4.93 4.10 22.87
N GLU A 178 4.24 5.10 22.32
CA GLU A 178 3.64 6.16 23.14
C GLU A 178 2.18 5.87 23.51
N LEU A 179 1.40 5.26 22.57
CA LEU A 179 0.03 4.85 22.88
C LEU A 179 -0.05 3.44 23.48
N GLY A 180 1.01 2.63 23.38
CA GLY A 180 1.07 1.26 23.88
C GLY A 180 0.08 0.29 23.18
N VAL A 181 -0.25 0.54 21.91
CA VAL A 181 -1.22 -0.27 21.19
C VAL A 181 -0.60 -1.61 20.78
N GLU A 182 -1.11 -2.72 21.30
CA GLU A 182 -0.63 -4.05 20.96
C GLU A 182 -1.16 -4.51 19.58
N ALA A 183 -2.48 -4.48 19.38
CA ALA A 183 -3.14 -4.94 18.17
C ALA A 183 -3.29 -3.83 17.13
N TYR A 184 -2.17 -3.42 16.53
CA TYR A 184 -2.06 -2.45 15.46
C TYR A 184 -1.45 -3.09 14.22
N ILE A 185 -2.06 -2.91 13.06
CA ILE A 185 -1.59 -3.44 11.77
C ILE A 185 -1.78 -2.39 10.68
N ARG A 186 -0.75 -2.19 9.85
CA ARG A 186 -0.76 -1.21 8.76
C ARG A 186 -0.39 -1.84 7.41
N TYR A 187 -1.09 -1.43 6.39
CA TYR A 187 -0.77 -1.69 4.99
C TYR A 187 -0.76 -0.38 4.21
N MET A 188 0.40 0.24 4.01
CA MET A 188 0.59 1.58 3.47
C MET A 188 -0.14 2.62 4.35
N ASP A 189 -1.10 3.35 3.80
CA ASP A 189 -1.96 4.35 4.43
C ASP A 189 -3.19 3.76 5.15
N ASP A 190 -3.49 2.50 4.91
CA ASP A 190 -4.63 1.76 5.48
C ASP A 190 -4.21 1.00 6.74
N PHE A 191 -4.86 1.26 7.88
CA PHE A 191 -4.53 0.56 9.12
C PHE A 191 -5.73 0.20 9.99
N VAL A 192 -5.51 -0.77 10.88
CA VAL A 192 -6.50 -1.27 11.83
C VAL A 192 -5.89 -1.32 13.22
N ILE A 193 -6.66 -0.87 14.21
CA ILE A 193 -6.37 -1.04 15.65
C ILE A 193 -7.54 -1.79 16.27
N LEU A 194 -7.26 -2.78 17.12
CA LEU A 194 -8.28 -3.54 17.85
C LEU A 194 -8.21 -3.23 19.34
N SER A 195 -9.39 -3.11 19.98
CA SER A 195 -9.53 -3.06 21.45
C SER A 195 -10.94 -3.47 21.87
N PRO A 196 -11.12 -4.12 23.02
CA PRO A 196 -12.44 -4.32 23.62
C PRO A 196 -13.04 -3.03 24.18
N ASP A 197 -12.21 -2.05 24.48
CA ASP A 197 -12.63 -0.77 25.03
C ASP A 197 -12.83 0.27 23.94
N LYS A 198 -14.08 0.64 23.73
CA LYS A 198 -14.47 1.61 22.69
C LYS A 198 -14.08 3.05 23.07
N GLU A 199 -14.03 3.40 24.35
CA GLU A 199 -13.62 4.73 24.80
C GLU A 199 -12.10 4.87 24.61
N GLN A 200 -11.34 3.82 24.91
CA GLN A 200 -9.91 3.80 24.63
C GLN A 200 -9.63 4.00 23.12
N LEU A 201 -10.40 3.36 22.25
CA LEU A 201 -10.27 3.58 20.80
C LEU A 201 -10.57 5.02 20.40
N ARG A 202 -11.56 5.69 21.03
CA ARG A 202 -11.84 7.12 20.78
C ARG A 202 -10.68 8.00 21.20
N ASN A 203 -10.11 7.75 22.37
CA ASN A 203 -8.95 8.48 22.87
C ASN A 203 -7.74 8.28 21.93
N TRP A 204 -7.43 7.04 21.57
CA TRP A 204 -6.34 6.79 20.62
C TRP A 204 -6.58 7.46 19.27
N LEU A 205 -7.80 7.38 18.72
CA LEU A 205 -8.13 8.02 17.44
C LEU A 205 -7.88 9.53 17.49
N ALA A 206 -8.31 10.22 18.56
CA ALA A 206 -8.11 11.65 18.71
C ALA A 206 -6.60 12.00 18.82
N ARG A 207 -5.82 11.23 19.58
CA ARG A 207 -4.37 11.43 19.71
C ARG A 207 -3.63 11.15 18.40
N ILE A 208 -4.04 10.13 17.65
CA ILE A 208 -3.48 9.82 16.34
C ILE A 208 -3.81 10.94 15.34
N GLU A 209 -5.03 11.47 15.35
CA GLU A 209 -5.43 12.59 14.50
C GLU A 209 -4.61 13.84 14.78
N GLN A 210 -4.39 14.15 16.05
CA GLN A 210 -3.52 15.24 16.46
C GLN A 210 -2.09 15.04 15.96
N PHE A 211 -1.50 13.87 16.18
CA PHE A 211 -0.15 13.52 15.72
C PHE A 211 -0.01 13.62 14.21
N LEU A 212 -0.98 13.08 13.45
CA LEU A 212 -0.99 13.19 11.98
C LEU A 212 -0.95 14.65 11.53
N ARG A 213 -1.78 15.51 12.13
CA ARG A 213 -1.88 16.92 11.76
C ARG A 213 -0.65 17.73 12.15
N GLU A 214 -0.18 17.58 13.37
CA GLU A 214 0.89 18.42 13.95
C GLU A 214 2.28 17.97 13.50
N GLU A 215 2.57 16.68 13.54
CA GLU A 215 3.90 16.13 13.26
C GLU A 215 4.06 15.73 11.79
N LEU A 216 3.02 15.17 11.17
CA LEU A 216 3.10 14.60 9.81
C LEU A 216 2.36 15.44 8.76
N LYS A 217 1.67 16.52 9.12
CA LYS A 217 0.88 17.35 8.21
C LYS A 217 -0.08 16.53 7.32
N LEU A 218 -0.64 15.48 7.90
CA LEU A 218 -1.58 14.56 7.26
C LEU A 218 -2.95 14.64 7.89
N GLU A 219 -3.97 14.21 7.13
CA GLU A 219 -5.35 14.14 7.60
C GLU A 219 -5.93 12.76 7.37
N PHE A 220 -6.86 12.35 8.23
CA PHE A 220 -7.64 11.15 8.02
C PHE A 220 -8.58 11.28 6.82
N ASN A 221 -8.77 10.18 6.11
CA ASN A 221 -9.89 10.05 5.18
C ASN A 221 -11.20 10.13 5.98
N PRO A 222 -12.23 10.88 5.48
CA PRO A 222 -13.55 10.95 6.14
C PRO A 222 -14.25 9.60 6.40
N LYS A 223 -13.75 8.52 5.79
CA LYS A 223 -14.25 7.15 6.01
C LYS A 223 -13.65 6.48 7.24
N THR A 224 -12.68 7.11 7.90
CA THR A 224 -12.11 6.61 9.15
C THR A 224 -13.20 6.46 10.19
N THR A 225 -13.28 5.31 10.84
CA THR A 225 -14.40 4.99 11.74
C THR A 225 -14.03 3.96 12.79
N ILE A 226 -14.77 3.98 13.90
CA ILE A 226 -14.76 2.92 14.91
C ILE A 226 -15.99 2.04 14.68
N LEU A 227 -15.77 0.74 14.53
CA LEU A 227 -16.82 -0.24 14.27
C LEU A 227 -16.69 -1.46 15.17
N ALA A 228 -17.81 -2.17 15.40
CA ALA A 228 -17.77 -3.47 16.06
C ALA A 228 -17.18 -4.53 15.12
N ALA A 229 -16.16 -5.26 15.55
CA ALA A 229 -15.45 -6.27 14.74
C ALA A 229 -16.40 -7.37 14.21
N LYS A 230 -17.48 -7.71 14.95
CA LYS A 230 -18.52 -8.65 14.51
C LYS A 230 -19.20 -8.26 13.18
N ASN A 231 -19.23 -6.96 12.83
CA ASN A 231 -19.78 -6.49 11.56
C ASN A 231 -18.84 -6.77 10.38
N GLY A 232 -17.59 -7.17 10.68
CA GLY A 232 -16.53 -7.46 9.74
C GLY A 232 -15.73 -6.22 9.36
N ILE A 233 -14.42 -6.37 9.37
CA ILE A 233 -13.43 -5.32 9.10
C ILE A 233 -12.96 -5.44 7.66
N ASP A 234 -13.12 -4.37 6.88
CA ASP A 234 -12.59 -4.29 5.51
C ASP A 234 -11.10 -3.92 5.55
N PHE A 235 -10.23 -4.84 5.16
CA PHE A 235 -8.78 -4.61 5.14
C PHE A 235 -8.13 -5.40 4.00
N VAL A 236 -7.18 -4.82 3.30
CA VAL A 236 -6.38 -5.41 2.20
C VAL A 236 -7.17 -6.30 1.23
N GLY A 237 -8.34 -5.84 0.78
CA GLY A 237 -9.12 -6.55 -0.25
C GLY A 237 -10.13 -7.57 0.29
N TYR A 238 -10.16 -7.79 1.60
CA TYR A 238 -11.07 -8.75 2.24
C TYR A 238 -11.93 -8.11 3.32
N LYS A 239 -13.03 -8.78 3.64
CA LYS A 239 -13.85 -8.50 4.83
C LYS A 239 -13.60 -9.59 5.87
N HIS A 240 -12.95 -9.23 6.98
CA HIS A 240 -12.52 -10.12 8.05
C HIS A 240 -13.56 -10.19 9.16
N ARG A 241 -13.85 -11.40 9.61
CA ARG A 241 -14.62 -11.70 10.82
C ARG A 241 -13.89 -12.77 11.63
N ALA A 242 -14.24 -12.92 12.87
CA ALA A 242 -13.62 -13.94 13.74
C ALA A 242 -13.68 -15.35 13.15
N THR A 243 -14.80 -15.73 12.53
CA THR A 243 -15.04 -17.09 12.02
C THR A 243 -14.64 -17.28 10.55
N HIS A 244 -14.57 -16.21 9.76
CA HIS A 244 -14.31 -16.31 8.32
C HIS A 244 -13.85 -15.00 7.68
N ARG A 245 -13.22 -15.13 6.52
CA ARG A 245 -12.78 -14.04 5.67
C ARG A 245 -13.46 -14.12 4.30
N LYS A 246 -14.07 -13.03 3.84
CA LYS A 246 -14.77 -12.96 2.55
C LYS A 246 -14.07 -12.00 1.60
N VAL A 247 -14.12 -12.29 0.31
CA VAL A 247 -13.74 -11.34 -0.74
C VAL A 247 -14.67 -10.13 -0.71
N ARG A 248 -14.16 -8.92 -0.90
CA ARG A 248 -14.95 -7.68 -0.95
C ARG A 248 -15.99 -7.73 -2.07
N LYS A 249 -17.18 -7.18 -1.82
CA LYS A 249 -18.28 -7.13 -2.80
C LYS A 249 -17.87 -6.44 -4.11
N ASP A 250 -17.02 -5.42 -4.05
CA ASP A 250 -16.58 -4.69 -5.25
C ASP A 250 -15.65 -5.53 -6.13
N SER A 251 -14.82 -6.40 -5.55
CA SER A 251 -14.02 -7.36 -6.30
C SER A 251 -14.92 -8.36 -7.06
N ILE A 252 -15.98 -8.84 -6.40
CA ILE A 252 -16.96 -9.75 -7.02
C ILE A 252 -17.72 -9.04 -8.15
N LYS A 253 -18.15 -7.79 -7.92
CA LYS A 253 -18.83 -6.99 -8.96
C LYS A 253 -17.93 -6.75 -10.16
N ARG A 254 -16.65 -6.51 -9.94
CA ARG A 254 -15.66 -6.26 -11.00
C ARG A 254 -15.47 -7.50 -11.87
N ILE A 255 -15.21 -8.67 -11.29
CA ILE A 255 -15.01 -9.88 -12.09
C ILE A 255 -16.27 -10.25 -12.90
N LYS A 256 -17.47 -10.10 -12.31
CA LYS A 256 -18.72 -10.29 -13.04
C LYS A 256 -18.88 -9.31 -14.21
N ARG A 257 -18.41 -8.06 -14.05
CA ARG A 257 -18.42 -7.05 -15.12
C ARG A 257 -17.44 -7.41 -16.23
N THR A 258 -16.28 -7.99 -15.89
CA THR A 258 -15.29 -8.49 -16.83
C THR A 258 -15.86 -9.67 -17.66
N ILE A 259 -16.58 -10.61 -17.01
CA ILE A 259 -17.28 -11.70 -17.71
C ILE A 259 -18.28 -11.13 -18.74
N LYS A 260 -19.12 -10.16 -18.35
CA LYS A 260 -20.07 -9.50 -19.28
C LYS A 260 -19.39 -8.78 -20.44
N LYS A 261 -18.18 -8.22 -20.24
CA LYS A 261 -17.41 -7.61 -21.32
C LYS A 261 -16.99 -8.66 -22.37
N CYS A 262 -16.67 -9.89 -21.98
CA CYS A 262 -16.38 -10.99 -22.89
C CYS A 262 -17.63 -11.43 -23.65
N GLU A 263 -18.76 -11.62 -22.97
CA GLU A 263 -20.05 -11.94 -23.60
C GLU A 263 -20.46 -10.91 -24.68
N SER A 264 -20.09 -9.64 -24.50
CA SER A 264 -20.38 -8.56 -25.45
C SER A 264 -19.25 -8.30 -26.47
N GLY A 265 -18.25 -9.17 -26.56
CA GLY A 265 -17.13 -9.04 -27.50
C GLY A 265 -16.16 -7.88 -27.23
N LYS A 266 -16.25 -7.23 -26.06
CA LYS A 266 -15.38 -6.08 -25.70
C LYS A 266 -13.99 -6.50 -25.22
N ILE A 267 -13.81 -7.74 -24.81
CA ILE A 267 -12.51 -8.35 -24.47
C ILE A 267 -12.46 -9.76 -25.05
N THR A 268 -11.23 -10.24 -25.30
CA THR A 268 -11.02 -11.60 -25.85
C THR A 268 -11.18 -12.67 -24.77
N LYS A 269 -11.31 -13.93 -25.20
CA LYS A 269 -11.37 -15.11 -24.32
C LYS A 269 -10.10 -15.23 -23.47
N GLU A 270 -8.94 -15.00 -24.06
CA GLU A 270 -7.63 -15.06 -23.37
C GLU A 270 -7.52 -13.97 -22.29
N GLN A 271 -8.05 -12.78 -22.57
CA GLN A 271 -8.10 -11.68 -21.57
C GLN A 271 -9.02 -12.04 -20.40
N LEU A 272 -10.17 -12.67 -20.68
CA LEU A 272 -11.05 -13.16 -19.61
C LEU A 272 -10.37 -14.26 -18.79
N GLN A 273 -9.77 -15.26 -19.42
CA GLN A 273 -9.07 -16.36 -18.74
C GLN A 273 -7.99 -15.85 -17.80
N LYS A 274 -7.13 -14.93 -18.25
CA LYS A 274 -6.12 -14.27 -17.40
C LYS A 274 -6.76 -13.54 -16.21
N SER A 275 -7.88 -12.85 -16.42
CA SER A 275 -8.60 -12.12 -15.37
C SER A 275 -9.21 -13.08 -14.34
N ILE A 276 -9.79 -14.20 -14.77
CA ILE A 276 -10.34 -15.25 -13.91
C ILE A 276 -9.22 -15.89 -13.08
N GLN A 277 -8.12 -16.28 -13.71
CA GLN A 277 -6.98 -16.89 -13.03
C GLN A 277 -6.43 -15.99 -11.91
N SER A 278 -6.20 -14.70 -12.22
CA SER A 278 -5.75 -13.72 -11.24
C SER A 278 -6.76 -13.54 -10.10
N TRP A 279 -8.05 -13.44 -10.43
CA TRP A 279 -9.11 -13.27 -9.44
C TRP A 279 -9.28 -14.50 -8.55
N THR A 280 -9.23 -15.71 -9.12
CA THR A 280 -9.31 -16.99 -8.39
C THR A 280 -8.13 -17.14 -7.43
N GLY A 281 -6.92 -16.76 -7.84
CA GLY A 281 -5.74 -16.71 -6.96
C GLY A 281 -5.97 -15.79 -5.76
N HIS A 282 -6.44 -14.55 -5.99
CA HIS A 282 -6.80 -13.65 -4.90
C HIS A 282 -7.94 -14.20 -4.02
N ALA A 283 -9.02 -14.70 -4.63
CA ALA A 283 -10.17 -15.22 -3.89
C ALA A 283 -9.85 -16.50 -3.10
N GLY A 284 -8.83 -17.26 -3.50
CA GLY A 284 -8.37 -18.47 -2.83
C GLY A 284 -7.88 -18.25 -1.39
N HIS A 285 -7.45 -17.03 -1.06
CA HIS A 285 -7.09 -16.64 0.30
C HIS A 285 -8.30 -16.32 1.21
N ALA A 286 -9.52 -16.43 0.71
CA ALA A 286 -10.76 -16.22 1.46
C ALA A 286 -11.60 -17.49 1.52
N ASP A 287 -12.60 -17.51 2.40
CA ASP A 287 -13.61 -18.58 2.47
C ASP A 287 -14.57 -18.43 1.28
N SER A 288 -14.12 -18.84 0.10
CA SER A 288 -14.75 -18.50 -1.19
C SER A 288 -14.93 -19.68 -2.14
N TYR A 289 -14.85 -20.94 -1.67
CA TYR A 289 -14.93 -22.11 -2.53
C TYR A 289 -16.15 -22.09 -3.48
N ASN A 290 -17.35 -21.99 -2.92
CA ASN A 290 -18.60 -21.95 -3.71
C ASN A 290 -18.68 -20.72 -4.61
N LEU A 291 -18.13 -19.58 -4.16
CA LEU A 291 -18.10 -18.36 -4.95
C LEU A 291 -17.16 -18.52 -6.16
N ARG A 292 -15.97 -19.09 -5.97
CA ARG A 292 -15.02 -19.34 -7.05
C ARG A 292 -15.62 -20.25 -8.09
N LYS A 293 -16.16 -21.41 -7.69
CA LYS A 293 -16.83 -22.35 -8.58
C LYS A 293 -17.94 -21.69 -9.41
N LYS A 294 -18.78 -20.85 -8.77
CA LYS A 294 -19.82 -20.08 -9.47
C LYS A 294 -19.25 -19.10 -10.51
N ILE A 295 -18.16 -18.41 -10.19
CA ILE A 295 -17.54 -17.46 -11.13
C ILE A 295 -16.88 -18.18 -12.30
N GLU A 296 -16.24 -19.33 -12.05
CA GLU A 296 -15.66 -20.19 -13.08
C GLU A 296 -16.73 -20.69 -14.07
N THR A 297 -17.84 -21.24 -13.58
CA THR A 297 -18.97 -21.65 -14.43
C THR A 297 -19.53 -20.49 -15.27
N LEU A 298 -19.65 -19.29 -14.67
CA LEU A 298 -20.12 -18.12 -15.43
C LEU A 298 -19.12 -17.69 -16.52
N ALA A 299 -17.83 -17.83 -16.25
CA ALA A 299 -16.79 -17.49 -17.22
C ALA A 299 -16.74 -18.49 -18.38
N GLU A 300 -16.88 -19.79 -18.12
CA GLU A 300 -16.97 -20.85 -19.12
C GLU A 300 -18.16 -20.61 -20.07
N ALA A 301 -19.35 -20.36 -19.52
CA ALA A 301 -20.53 -20.04 -20.30
C ALA A 301 -20.38 -18.77 -21.17
N ALA A 302 -19.64 -17.75 -20.66
CA ALA A 302 -19.33 -16.55 -21.42
C ALA A 302 -18.37 -16.80 -22.59
N ILE A 303 -17.39 -17.68 -22.40
CA ILE A 303 -16.42 -18.10 -23.42
C ILE A 303 -17.14 -18.89 -24.55
N GLU A 304 -18.07 -19.77 -24.19
CA GLU A 304 -18.87 -20.52 -25.13
C GLU A 304 -19.76 -19.61 -26.00
N LYS A 305 -20.42 -18.63 -25.36
CA LYS A 305 -21.29 -17.66 -26.09
C LYS A 305 -20.53 -16.71 -27.01
N ALA A 306 -19.27 -16.43 -26.71
CA ALA A 306 -18.41 -15.58 -27.52
C ALA A 306 -17.67 -16.35 -28.64
N ALA A 307 -17.95 -17.65 -28.78
CA ALA A 307 -17.48 -18.53 -29.88
C ALA A 307 -18.38 -18.40 -31.07
#